data_431a1756211ed51aa4ffa68527bd15c6
#
_entry.id   431a1756211ed51aa4ffa68527bd15c6
#
_cell.length_a   1.000
_cell.length_b   1.000
_cell.length_c   1.000
_cell.angle_alpha   90.00
_cell.angle_beta   90.00
_cell.angle_gamma   90.00
#
_symmetry.space_group_name_H-M   'P 1'
#
loop_
_entity.id
_entity.type
_entity.pdbx_description
1 polymer ?
#
loop_
_entity_poly.entity_id
_entity_poly.type
_entity_poly.pdbx_seq_one_letter_code
_entity_poly.pdbx_strand_id
1 'polypeptide(L)'
;MFFNKNRASGVEWLVVGLGNPGDKYENTRHNVGFLTIDHIAEEQRVPVQKLKYRALTNTVELGGAKVLLMKPVTYMNLSGEAVGEAARFYKIPADHVLVISDDVSLPIGKLRIRKGGSAGGHNGLKNIIQHLGTDQFPRVKVGVGEKPHPDYDMADWVLPHELGEHPDRKSTRLNSSHAK
;
A
#
# COMPACT_ATOMS: atom_id res chain seq x y z
N MET A 1 -22.46 -18.60 -20.42
CA MET A 1 -21.51 -18.18 -19.37
C MET A 1 -20.28 -19.08 -19.45
N PHE A 2 -19.25 -18.62 -20.13
CA PHE A 2 -18.04 -19.41 -20.27
C PHE A 2 -17.15 -19.14 -19.06
N PHE A 3 -17.11 -20.07 -18.10
CA PHE A 3 -16.09 -20.08 -17.08
C PHE A 3 -14.76 -20.38 -17.75
N ASN A 4 -13.87 -19.39 -17.77
CA ASN A 4 -12.52 -19.59 -18.28
C ASN A 4 -11.76 -20.53 -17.30
N LYS A 5 -11.80 -21.82 -17.58
CA LYS A 5 -11.18 -22.89 -16.77
C LYS A 5 -9.63 -22.82 -16.72
N ASN A 6 -9.02 -21.83 -17.37
CA ASN A 6 -7.57 -21.66 -17.47
C ASN A 6 -6.98 -20.58 -16.59
N ARG A 7 -7.64 -20.18 -15.49
CA ARG A 7 -6.93 -19.45 -14.44
C ARG A 7 -6.17 -20.47 -13.61
N ALA A 8 -4.90 -20.63 -13.88
CA ALA A 8 -4.02 -21.67 -13.34
C ALA A 8 -3.93 -21.75 -11.80
N SER A 9 -4.55 -20.82 -11.07
CA SER A 9 -4.55 -20.79 -9.61
C SER A 9 -5.88 -20.36 -8.99
N GLY A 10 -6.85 -19.95 -9.79
CA GLY A 10 -8.14 -19.42 -9.29
C GLY A 10 -8.04 -18.05 -8.59
N VAL A 11 -6.90 -17.36 -8.61
CA VAL A 11 -6.77 -16.00 -8.07
C VAL A 11 -7.58 -15.04 -8.94
N GLU A 12 -8.47 -14.29 -8.28
CA GLU A 12 -9.43 -13.41 -8.94
C GLU A 12 -9.09 -11.94 -8.73
N TRP A 13 -8.41 -11.61 -7.64
CA TRP A 13 -8.03 -10.25 -7.25
C TRP A 13 -6.59 -10.18 -6.78
N LEU A 14 -5.94 -9.06 -7.07
CA LEU A 14 -4.74 -8.63 -6.37
C LEU A 14 -5.13 -7.56 -5.34
N VAL A 15 -4.68 -7.71 -4.11
CA VAL A 15 -4.76 -6.67 -3.08
C VAL A 15 -3.34 -6.31 -2.68
N VAL A 16 -2.94 -5.10 -3.03
CA VAL A 16 -1.56 -4.63 -2.96
C VAL A 16 -1.45 -3.52 -1.93
N GLY A 17 -0.63 -3.72 -0.91
CA GLY A 17 -0.24 -2.66 0.01
C GLY A 17 1.09 -2.05 -0.42
N LEU A 18 1.15 -0.74 -0.60
CA LEU A 18 2.36 -0.03 -0.98
C LEU A 18 3.20 0.34 0.23
N GLY A 19 4.51 0.27 0.06
CA GLY A 19 5.48 0.63 1.07
C GLY A 19 6.91 0.49 0.55
N ASN A 20 7.87 0.78 1.41
CA ASN A 20 9.28 0.52 1.18
C ASN A 20 9.77 -0.62 2.08
N PRO A 21 10.58 -1.54 1.56
CA PRO A 21 11.16 -2.60 2.37
C PRO A 21 12.28 -2.06 3.27
N GLY A 22 12.49 -2.73 4.39
CA GLY A 22 13.56 -2.45 5.34
C GLY A 22 13.08 -1.86 6.65
N ASP A 23 13.79 -2.15 7.73
CA ASP A 23 13.40 -1.83 9.11
C ASP A 23 13.22 -0.33 9.34
N LYS A 24 14.01 0.50 8.66
CA LYS A 24 13.92 1.96 8.77
C LYS A 24 12.60 2.56 8.26
N TYR A 25 11.85 1.81 7.45
CA TYR A 25 10.56 2.25 6.89
C TYR A 25 9.36 1.58 7.56
N GLU A 26 9.59 0.54 8.38
CA GLU A 26 8.56 -0.37 8.87
C GLU A 26 7.38 0.36 9.53
N ASN A 27 7.67 1.38 10.33
CA ASN A 27 6.65 2.15 11.05
C ASN A 27 6.47 3.57 10.49
N THR A 28 6.90 3.83 9.27
CA THR A 28 6.71 5.14 8.64
C THR A 28 5.31 5.27 8.03
N ARG A 29 4.86 6.52 7.85
CA ARG A 29 3.56 6.83 7.22
C ARG A 29 3.45 6.25 5.82
N HIS A 30 4.56 6.20 5.08
CA HIS A 30 4.60 5.68 3.71
C HIS A 30 4.39 4.16 3.65
N ASN A 31 4.51 3.45 4.76
CA ASN A 31 4.31 2.01 4.87
C ASN A 31 2.93 1.60 5.39
N VAL A 32 1.97 2.51 5.45
CA VAL A 32 0.61 2.18 5.90
C VAL A 32 -0.04 1.08 5.04
N GLY A 33 0.29 1.01 3.75
CA GLY A 33 -0.15 -0.07 2.87
C GLY A 33 0.38 -1.44 3.32
N PHE A 34 1.66 -1.53 3.65
CA PHE A 34 2.27 -2.75 4.20
C PHE A 34 1.62 -3.18 5.50
N LEU A 35 1.42 -2.22 6.42
CA LEU A 35 0.77 -2.49 7.71
C LEU A 35 -0.67 -2.98 7.54
N THR A 36 -1.38 -2.45 6.56
CA THR A 36 -2.75 -2.90 6.25
C THR A 36 -2.76 -4.34 5.74
N ILE A 37 -1.85 -4.71 4.85
CA ILE A 37 -1.71 -6.10 4.39
C ILE A 37 -1.36 -7.03 5.54
N ASP A 38 -0.43 -6.64 6.41
CA ASP A 38 -0.04 -7.44 7.57
C ASP A 38 -1.21 -7.64 8.54
N HIS A 39 -2.04 -6.61 8.73
CA HIS A 39 -3.24 -6.71 9.56
C HIS A 39 -4.29 -7.66 8.96
N ILE A 40 -4.54 -7.60 7.66
CA ILE A 40 -5.43 -8.54 6.96
C ILE A 40 -4.90 -9.97 7.09
N ALA A 41 -3.61 -10.16 6.89
CA ALA A 41 -2.94 -11.46 7.00
C ALA A 41 -3.08 -12.05 8.41
N GLU A 42 -2.89 -11.22 9.43
CA GLU A 42 -3.06 -11.62 10.82
C GLU A 42 -4.50 -12.05 11.13
N GLU A 43 -5.50 -11.30 10.69
CA GLU A 43 -6.91 -11.66 10.82
C GLU A 43 -7.26 -12.97 10.10
N GLN A 44 -6.68 -13.19 8.93
CA GLN A 44 -6.85 -14.42 8.15
C GLN A 44 -5.96 -15.57 8.61
N ARG A 45 -5.06 -15.35 9.59
CA ARG A 45 -4.08 -16.32 10.10
C ARG A 45 -3.21 -16.93 9.00
N VAL A 46 -2.80 -16.11 8.05
CA VAL A 46 -1.97 -16.49 6.89
C VAL A 46 -0.77 -15.55 6.82
N PRO A 47 0.48 -16.05 6.87
CA PRO A 47 1.65 -15.19 6.77
C PRO A 47 1.87 -14.72 5.32
N VAL A 48 2.14 -13.44 5.11
CA VAL A 48 2.49 -12.85 3.81
C VAL A 48 4.02 -12.82 3.68
N GLN A 49 4.62 -13.97 3.38
CA GLN A 49 6.07 -14.21 3.43
C GLN A 49 6.66 -14.86 2.18
N LYS A 50 5.85 -15.30 1.24
CA LYS A 50 6.34 -15.95 0.00
C LYS A 50 6.81 -14.89 -0.98
N LEU A 51 8.11 -14.90 -1.28
CA LEU A 51 8.69 -13.98 -2.26
C LEU A 51 8.36 -14.45 -3.68
N LYS A 52 7.43 -13.77 -4.33
CA LYS A 52 7.04 -13.96 -5.73
C LYS A 52 6.71 -12.62 -6.37
N TYR A 53 6.93 -12.49 -7.65
CA TYR A 53 6.59 -11.27 -8.41
C TYR A 53 7.21 -10.01 -7.79
N ARG A 54 8.43 -10.09 -7.27
CA ARG A 54 9.11 -8.99 -6.56
C ARG A 54 8.28 -8.43 -5.39
N ALA A 55 7.52 -9.30 -4.74
CA ALA A 55 6.67 -8.96 -3.59
C ALA A 55 6.65 -10.09 -2.57
N LEU A 56 6.39 -9.76 -1.33
CA LEU A 56 5.98 -10.74 -0.33
C LEU A 56 4.49 -11.01 -0.54
N THR A 57 4.11 -12.28 -0.63
CA THR A 57 2.77 -12.70 -1.04
C THR A 57 2.22 -13.84 -0.21
N ASN A 58 0.93 -13.98 -0.19
CA ASN A 58 0.20 -15.20 0.07
C ASN A 58 -1.23 -15.06 -0.46
N THR A 59 -1.94 -16.17 -0.60
CA THR A 59 -3.33 -16.19 -1.03
C THR A 59 -4.26 -16.34 0.17
N VAL A 60 -5.38 -15.63 0.13
CA VAL A 60 -6.45 -15.71 1.13
C VAL A 60 -7.81 -15.71 0.42
N GLU A 61 -8.85 -16.09 1.13
CA GLU A 61 -10.23 -15.86 0.68
C GLU A 61 -10.80 -14.65 1.42
N LEU A 62 -11.26 -13.66 0.64
CA LEU A 62 -11.92 -12.46 1.14
C LEU A 62 -13.21 -12.25 0.37
N GLY A 63 -14.33 -12.10 1.08
CA GLY A 63 -15.64 -11.88 0.45
C GLY A 63 -16.03 -12.92 -0.58
N GLY A 64 -15.62 -14.19 -0.40
CA GLY A 64 -15.89 -15.27 -1.33
C GLY A 64 -14.98 -15.31 -2.57
N ALA A 65 -14.00 -14.43 -2.68
CA ALA A 65 -13.02 -14.39 -3.77
C ALA A 65 -11.65 -14.86 -3.31
N LYS A 66 -10.92 -15.53 -4.18
CA LYS A 66 -9.51 -15.86 -3.95
C LYS A 66 -8.63 -14.68 -4.30
N VAL A 67 -7.91 -14.18 -3.33
CA VAL A 67 -7.13 -12.94 -3.39
C VAL A 67 -5.66 -13.25 -3.16
N LEU A 68 -4.78 -12.65 -3.97
CA LEU A 68 -3.36 -12.59 -3.69
C LEU A 68 -3.09 -11.29 -2.91
N LEU A 69 -2.64 -11.42 -1.67
CA LEU A 69 -2.10 -10.31 -0.90
C LEU A 69 -0.66 -10.05 -1.32
N MET A 70 -0.30 -8.80 -1.55
CA MET A 70 1.03 -8.41 -2.02
C MET A 70 1.59 -7.23 -1.24
N LYS A 71 2.85 -7.34 -0.84
CA LYS A 71 3.70 -6.22 -0.40
C LYS A 71 4.90 -6.13 -1.35
N PRO A 72 4.89 -5.25 -2.37
CA PRO A 72 6.03 -5.08 -3.26
C PRO A 72 7.31 -4.73 -2.50
N VAL A 73 8.41 -5.41 -2.83
CA VAL A 73 9.72 -5.15 -2.21
C VAL A 73 10.69 -4.44 -3.16
N THR A 74 10.13 -3.80 -4.17
CA THR A 74 10.82 -3.08 -5.25
C THR A 74 11.22 -1.64 -4.89
N TYR A 75 10.95 -1.18 -3.69
CA TYR A 75 10.81 0.24 -3.33
C TYR A 75 9.59 0.90 -4.01
N MET A 76 9.14 2.01 -3.42
CA MET A 76 7.85 2.63 -3.77
C MET A 76 7.76 3.03 -5.24
N ASN A 77 8.78 3.66 -5.79
CA ASN A 77 8.79 4.16 -7.16
C ASN A 77 8.80 3.08 -8.25
N LEU A 78 9.02 1.82 -7.88
CA LEU A 78 9.03 0.67 -8.79
C LEU A 78 7.92 -0.34 -8.46
N SER A 79 6.92 0.04 -7.68
CA SER A 79 5.82 -0.84 -7.26
C SER A 79 5.07 -1.46 -8.44
N GLY A 80 4.99 -0.75 -9.56
CA GLY A 80 4.33 -1.23 -10.78
C GLY A 80 5.03 -2.44 -11.43
N GLU A 81 6.33 -2.62 -11.21
CA GLU A 81 7.04 -3.83 -11.71
C GLU A 81 6.47 -5.09 -11.07
N ALA A 82 6.28 -5.09 -9.76
CA ALA A 82 5.69 -6.21 -9.03
C ALA A 82 4.22 -6.43 -9.39
N VAL A 83 3.43 -5.37 -9.37
CA VAL A 83 2.00 -5.43 -9.68
C VAL A 83 1.75 -5.89 -11.10
N GLY A 84 2.48 -5.34 -12.07
CA GLY A 84 2.38 -5.71 -13.48
C GLY A 84 2.77 -7.17 -13.72
N GLU A 85 3.81 -7.66 -13.08
CA GLU A 85 4.24 -9.06 -13.21
C GLU A 85 3.16 -10.02 -12.68
N ALA A 86 2.63 -9.79 -11.50
CA ALA A 86 1.56 -10.61 -10.92
C ALA A 86 0.26 -10.54 -11.73
N ALA A 87 -0.14 -9.35 -12.17
CA ALA A 87 -1.34 -9.19 -12.98
C ALA A 87 -1.26 -9.93 -14.31
N ARG A 88 -0.10 -9.91 -14.97
CA ARG A 88 0.13 -10.68 -16.20
C ARG A 88 0.11 -12.18 -15.95
N PHE A 89 0.79 -12.63 -14.89
CA PHE A 89 0.85 -14.06 -14.55
C PHE A 89 -0.52 -14.67 -14.30
N TYR A 90 -1.35 -14.00 -13.49
CA TYR A 90 -2.71 -14.48 -13.16
C TYR A 90 -3.77 -14.03 -14.14
N LYS A 91 -3.42 -13.23 -15.14
CA LYS A 91 -4.36 -12.60 -16.10
C LYS A 91 -5.46 -11.83 -15.40
N ILE A 92 -5.05 -11.00 -14.42
CA ILE A 92 -5.95 -10.16 -13.64
C ILE A 92 -6.16 -8.84 -14.39
N PRO A 93 -7.40 -8.44 -14.68
CA PRO A 93 -7.68 -7.12 -15.26
C PRO A 93 -7.42 -6.00 -14.25
N ALA A 94 -7.16 -4.80 -14.73
CA ALA A 94 -6.83 -3.66 -13.87
C ALA A 94 -7.91 -3.35 -12.84
N ASP A 95 -9.18 -3.50 -13.18
CA ASP A 95 -10.31 -3.28 -12.26
C ASP A 95 -10.41 -4.33 -11.13
N HIS A 96 -9.59 -5.37 -11.17
CA HIS A 96 -9.42 -6.37 -10.10
C HIS A 96 -8.07 -6.24 -9.38
N VAL A 97 -7.39 -5.13 -9.53
CA VAL A 97 -6.19 -4.77 -8.77
C VAL A 97 -6.55 -3.67 -7.77
N LEU A 98 -6.68 -4.03 -6.50
CA LEU A 98 -6.95 -3.09 -5.42
C LEU A 98 -5.62 -2.66 -4.79
N VAL A 99 -5.33 -1.36 -4.81
CA VAL A 99 -4.10 -0.79 -4.26
C VAL A 99 -4.39 0.02 -3.00
N ILE A 100 -3.68 -0.29 -1.93
CA ILE A 100 -3.75 0.42 -0.64
C ILE A 100 -2.52 1.31 -0.53
N SER A 101 -2.72 2.60 -0.41
CA SER A 101 -1.65 3.60 -0.36
C SER A 101 -1.89 4.66 0.71
N ASP A 102 -0.81 5.29 1.15
CA ASP A 102 -0.87 6.49 1.98
C ASP A 102 -1.40 7.70 1.18
N ASP A 103 -2.03 8.62 1.88
CA ASP A 103 -2.50 9.88 1.34
C ASP A 103 -2.27 11.01 2.36
N VAL A 104 -1.38 11.94 2.01
CA VAL A 104 -1.03 13.07 2.87
C VAL A 104 -2.11 14.16 2.89
N SER A 105 -3.04 14.15 1.94
CA SER A 105 -4.15 15.10 1.88
C SER A 105 -5.34 14.72 2.77
N LEU A 106 -5.32 13.53 3.35
CA LEU A 106 -6.35 13.05 4.26
C LEU A 106 -5.89 13.10 5.71
N PRO A 107 -6.75 13.47 6.65
CA PRO A 107 -6.47 13.35 8.08
C PRO A 107 -6.09 11.92 8.47
N ILE A 108 -5.26 11.78 9.51
CA ILE A 108 -4.82 10.48 10.01
C ILE A 108 -6.01 9.58 10.32
N GLY A 109 -5.99 8.36 9.79
CA GLY A 109 -7.01 7.34 9.98
C GLY A 109 -8.25 7.48 9.10
N LYS A 110 -8.37 8.53 8.29
CA LYS A 110 -9.42 8.65 7.28
C LYS A 110 -9.13 7.73 6.09
N LEU A 111 -10.19 7.12 5.56
CA LEU A 111 -10.12 6.29 4.36
C LEU A 111 -10.85 6.95 3.21
N ARG A 112 -10.31 6.82 2.02
CA ARG A 112 -10.96 7.22 0.77
C ARG A 112 -10.86 6.10 -0.23
N ILE A 113 -12.01 5.65 -0.73
CA ILE A 113 -12.08 4.61 -1.76
C ILE A 113 -12.37 5.27 -3.10
N ARG A 114 -11.59 4.91 -4.13
CA ARG A 114 -11.76 5.37 -5.51
C ARG A 114 -11.70 4.19 -6.45
N LYS A 115 -12.55 4.20 -7.48
CA LYS A 115 -12.53 3.18 -8.56
C LYS A 115 -11.38 3.38 -9.55
N GLY A 116 -10.85 4.56 -9.61
CA GLY A 116 -9.76 4.94 -10.50
C GLY A 116 -9.37 6.40 -10.28
N GLY A 117 -8.49 6.89 -11.11
CA GLY A 117 -8.05 8.28 -11.11
C GLY A 117 -6.53 8.44 -11.17
N SER A 118 -6.08 9.69 -11.21
CA SER A 118 -4.66 10.01 -11.29
C SER A 118 -3.87 9.55 -10.05
N ALA A 119 -2.56 9.55 -10.15
CA ALA A 119 -1.66 9.22 -9.06
C ALA A 119 -1.65 10.26 -7.93
N GLY A 120 -2.08 11.50 -8.19
CA GLY A 120 -2.09 12.57 -7.19
C GLY A 120 -0.71 12.87 -6.59
N GLY A 121 0.36 12.71 -7.35
CA GLY A 121 1.74 12.89 -6.90
C GLY A 121 2.35 11.69 -6.17
N HIS A 122 1.60 10.59 -5.99
CA HIS A 122 2.11 9.38 -5.35
C HIS A 122 2.94 8.54 -6.32
N ASN A 123 4.24 8.38 -6.06
CA ASN A 123 5.18 7.72 -6.96
C ASN A 123 4.86 6.24 -7.20
N GLY A 124 4.39 5.53 -6.18
CA GLY A 124 3.97 4.14 -6.33
C GLY A 124 2.77 3.98 -7.26
N LEU A 125 1.73 4.80 -7.08
CA LEU A 125 0.55 4.80 -7.96
C LEU A 125 0.93 5.19 -9.39
N LYS A 126 1.80 6.18 -9.57
CA LYS A 126 2.28 6.59 -10.89
C LYS A 126 2.96 5.44 -11.64
N ASN A 127 3.81 4.70 -10.96
CA ASN A 127 4.51 3.55 -11.57
C ASN A 127 3.54 2.40 -11.89
N ILE A 128 2.55 2.14 -11.02
CA ILE A 128 1.51 1.14 -11.29
C ILE A 128 0.70 1.53 -12.54
N ILE A 129 0.30 2.79 -12.66
CA ILE A 129 -0.40 3.29 -13.86
C ILE A 129 0.41 3.03 -15.13
N GLN A 130 1.71 3.29 -15.10
CA GLN A 130 2.61 3.01 -16.23
C GLN A 130 2.62 1.52 -16.61
N HIS A 131 2.73 0.63 -15.63
CA HIS A 131 2.82 -0.81 -15.86
C HIS A 131 1.50 -1.47 -16.22
N LEU A 132 0.38 -1.00 -15.68
CA LEU A 132 -0.95 -1.49 -16.06
C LEU A 132 -1.49 -0.85 -17.34
N GLY A 133 -0.94 0.29 -17.74
CA GLY A 133 -1.40 1.03 -18.93
C GLY A 133 -2.73 1.75 -18.75
N THR A 134 -3.22 1.88 -17.52
CA THR A 134 -4.49 2.53 -17.17
C THR A 134 -4.46 3.04 -15.74
N ASP A 135 -5.22 4.10 -15.46
CA ASP A 135 -5.48 4.59 -14.11
C ASP A 135 -6.80 4.04 -13.52
N GLN A 136 -7.49 3.17 -14.25
CA GLN A 136 -8.79 2.60 -13.88
C GLN A 136 -8.63 1.31 -13.09
N PHE A 137 -8.07 1.42 -11.90
CA PHE A 137 -8.02 0.36 -10.89
C PHE A 137 -8.45 0.92 -9.54
N PRO A 138 -9.16 0.11 -8.72
CA PRO A 138 -9.62 0.58 -7.41
C PRO A 138 -8.45 0.80 -6.45
N ARG A 139 -8.62 1.79 -5.57
CA ARG A 139 -7.65 2.10 -4.54
C ARG A 139 -8.33 2.49 -3.24
N VAL A 140 -7.69 2.10 -2.14
CA VAL A 140 -8.00 2.58 -0.79
C VAL A 140 -6.87 3.49 -0.37
N LYS A 141 -7.20 4.77 -0.19
CA LYS A 141 -6.27 5.77 0.31
C LYS A 141 -6.42 5.89 1.81
N VAL A 142 -5.31 5.73 2.53
CA VAL A 142 -5.27 5.81 3.99
C VAL A 142 -4.61 7.12 4.39
N GLY A 143 -5.36 7.96 5.10
CA GLY A 143 -4.88 9.26 5.54
C GLY A 143 -3.75 9.15 6.55
N VAL A 144 -2.67 9.88 6.30
CA VAL A 144 -1.48 9.97 7.16
C VAL A 144 -1.23 11.41 7.64
N GLY A 145 -2.11 12.33 7.27
CA GLY A 145 -2.05 13.73 7.65
C GLY A 145 -1.24 14.59 6.70
N GLU A 146 -1.61 15.86 6.65
CA GLU A 146 -0.91 16.86 5.83
C GLU A 146 0.47 17.19 6.40
N LYS A 147 1.40 17.56 5.52
CA LYS A 147 2.69 18.09 5.94
C LYS A 147 2.51 19.42 6.68
N PRO A 148 3.35 19.73 7.69
CA PRO A 148 3.17 20.90 8.55
C PRO A 148 3.34 22.25 7.83
N HIS A 149 4.13 22.28 6.72
CA HIS A 149 4.38 23.48 5.93
C HIS A 149 4.30 23.19 4.45
N PRO A 150 3.88 24.15 3.59
CA PRO A 150 3.90 23.98 2.13
C PRO A 150 5.29 23.64 1.57
N ASP A 151 6.34 24.21 2.18
CA ASP A 151 7.73 24.03 1.75
C ASP A 151 8.40 22.77 2.36
N TYR A 152 7.68 22.04 3.22
CA TYR A 152 8.20 20.80 3.81
C TYR A 152 8.28 19.71 2.75
N ASP A 153 9.44 19.10 2.58
CA ASP A 153 9.60 18.03 1.59
C ASP A 153 8.66 16.85 1.91
N MET A 154 7.96 16.37 0.89
CA MET A 154 7.01 15.28 1.05
C MET A 154 7.70 13.99 1.52
N ALA A 155 8.91 13.71 1.03
CA ALA A 155 9.68 12.55 1.45
C ALA A 155 10.10 12.66 2.91
N ASP A 156 10.51 13.86 3.37
CA ASP A 156 10.84 14.10 4.76
C ASP A 156 9.63 13.96 5.70
N TRP A 157 8.43 14.28 5.21
CA TRP A 157 7.20 14.12 5.96
C TRP A 157 6.77 12.66 6.11
N VAL A 158 6.89 11.88 5.03
CA VAL A 158 6.37 10.50 4.99
C VAL A 158 7.37 9.48 5.53
N LEU A 159 8.65 9.63 5.21
CA LEU A 159 9.68 8.62 5.48
C LEU A 159 10.21 8.62 6.93
N PRO A 160 10.56 9.77 7.56
CA PRO A 160 11.26 9.75 8.86
C PRO A 160 10.35 9.61 10.07
N HIS A 161 9.04 9.66 9.92
CA HIS A 161 8.10 9.69 11.04
C HIS A 161 7.33 8.38 11.20
N GLU A 162 7.22 7.91 12.42
CA GLU A 162 6.37 6.77 12.76
C GLU A 162 4.89 7.10 12.58
N LEU A 163 4.10 6.09 12.26
CA LEU A 163 2.65 6.24 12.15
C LEU A 163 2.06 6.73 13.49
N GLY A 164 1.23 7.74 13.40
CA GLY A 164 0.56 8.33 14.55
C GLY A 164 1.36 9.39 15.31
N GLU A 165 2.65 9.60 14.98
CA GLU A 165 3.41 10.71 15.53
C GLU A 165 3.28 11.97 14.66
N HIS A 166 2.87 13.07 15.28
CA HIS A 166 2.92 14.39 14.65
C HIS A 166 4.25 15.07 15.02
N PRO A 167 4.94 15.76 14.09
CA PRO A 167 6.22 16.41 14.38
C PRO A 167 6.13 17.34 15.60
N ASP A 168 5.01 18.01 15.78
CA ASP A 168 4.80 18.93 16.90
C ASP A 168 4.63 18.23 18.27
N ARG A 169 4.39 16.92 18.30
CA ARG A 169 4.30 16.16 19.55
C ARG A 169 5.66 15.77 20.14
N LYS A 170 6.75 15.81 19.33
CA LYS A 170 8.09 15.54 19.87
C LYS A 170 8.58 16.62 20.85
N SER A 171 8.11 17.86 20.69
CA SER A 171 8.48 18.95 21.61
C SER A 171 7.86 18.82 23.00
N THR A 172 6.71 18.13 23.11
CA THR A 172 6.01 17.98 24.41
C THR A 172 6.58 16.84 25.26
N ARG A 173 7.23 15.84 24.66
CA ARG A 173 7.86 14.74 25.43
C ARG A 173 9.19 15.12 26.08
N LEU A 174 9.90 16.10 25.52
CA LEU A 174 11.17 16.57 26.08
C LEU A 174 10.99 17.46 27.32
N ASN A 175 9.81 18.09 27.49
CA ASN A 175 9.52 18.94 28.64
C ASN A 175 9.00 18.20 29.89
N SER A 176 8.60 16.91 29.74
CA SER A 176 8.09 16.13 30.87
C SER A 176 9.19 15.40 31.67
N SER A 177 10.43 15.37 31.16
CA SER A 177 11.55 14.72 31.83
C SER A 177 12.37 15.63 32.74
N HIS A 178 12.05 16.91 32.87
CA HIS A 178 12.74 17.89 33.73
C HIS A 178 11.94 18.36 34.93
N ALA A 179 10.79 17.75 35.24
CA ALA A 179 10.03 18.01 36.46
C ALA A 179 10.42 17.02 37.55
N LYS A 180 11.57 17.24 38.18
CA LYS A 180 11.92 16.74 39.55
C LYS A 180 12.54 17.86 40.33
#